data_957367e8cdd1fc7124cb3054ec6c208d
#
_entry.id   957367e8cdd1fc7124cb3054ec6c208d
#
_cell.length_a   1.000
_cell.length_b   1.000
_cell.length_c   1.000
_cell.angle_alpha   90.00
_cell.angle_beta   90.00
_cell.angle_gamma   90.00
#
_symmetry.space_group_name_H-M   'P 1'
#
loop_
_entity.id
_entity.type
_entity.pdbx_description
1 polymer ?
#
loop_
_entity_poly.entity_id
_entity_poly.type
_entity_poly.pdbx_seq_one_letter_code
_entity_poly.pdbx_strand_id
1 'polypeptide(L)'
;MNDETQLTDARRLEKEEIEDLGTVTLASGEHVIHCLTVIGQIEGHSEAPQGQKTTKYEHVIPQLVAAQEDPRIEGLLVLLNTVGGDVEAGLALAELIASVSKPSATLVLGGGHSIGIPLAVSARRSFIVPT
;
A
#
# COMPACT_ATOMS: atom_id res chain seq x y z
N MET A 1 -6.74 17.46 -27.34
CA MET A 1 -7.17 16.19 -26.73
C MET A 1 -8.51 16.43 -26.06
N ASN A 2 -9.53 15.61 -26.32
CA ASN A 2 -10.83 15.79 -25.73
C ASN A 2 -10.92 15.11 -24.36
N ASP A 3 -11.97 15.41 -23.59
CA ASP A 3 -12.14 14.89 -22.23
C ASP A 3 -12.23 13.37 -22.17
N GLU A 4 -12.81 12.74 -23.19
CA GLU A 4 -12.92 11.27 -23.27
C GLU A 4 -11.55 10.61 -23.39
N THR A 5 -10.65 11.18 -24.21
CA THR A 5 -9.29 10.67 -24.37
C THR A 5 -8.50 10.79 -23.06
N GLN A 6 -8.63 11.92 -22.36
CA GLN A 6 -7.97 12.13 -21.06
C GLN A 6 -8.48 11.15 -20.00
N LEU A 7 -9.79 10.90 -19.95
CA LEU A 7 -10.38 9.92 -19.02
C LEU A 7 -9.93 8.50 -19.33
N THR A 8 -9.83 8.12 -20.61
CA THR A 8 -9.35 6.79 -21.02
C THR A 8 -7.89 6.59 -20.63
N ASP A 9 -7.04 7.60 -20.84
CA ASP A 9 -5.63 7.54 -20.46
C ASP A 9 -5.46 7.46 -18.94
N ALA A 10 -6.23 8.22 -18.17
CA ALA A 10 -6.21 8.18 -16.71
C ALA A 10 -6.61 6.80 -16.18
N ARG A 11 -7.64 6.17 -16.74
CA ARG A 11 -8.08 4.82 -16.36
C ARG A 11 -7.03 3.76 -16.70
N ARG A 12 -6.36 3.91 -17.83
CA ARG A 12 -5.28 3.00 -18.21
C ARG A 12 -4.11 3.08 -17.24
N LEU A 13 -3.71 4.29 -16.84
CA LEU A 13 -2.63 4.49 -15.88
C LEU A 13 -2.98 3.91 -14.51
N GLU A 14 -4.22 4.09 -14.03
CA GLU A 14 -4.69 3.48 -12.79
C GLU A 14 -4.62 1.95 -12.84
N LYS A 15 -5.04 1.35 -13.97
CA LYS A 15 -4.97 -0.08 -14.17
C LYS A 15 -3.54 -0.58 -14.13
N GLU A 16 -2.61 0.11 -14.79
CA GLU A 16 -1.19 -0.22 -14.79
C GLU A 16 -0.61 -0.15 -13.38
N GLU A 17 -0.94 0.88 -12.60
CA GLU A 17 -0.52 1.00 -11.21
C GLU A 17 -1.03 -0.16 -10.35
N ILE A 18 -2.28 -0.57 -10.53
CA ILE A 18 -2.84 -1.71 -9.80
C ILE A 18 -2.11 -3.00 -10.17
N GLU A 19 -1.88 -3.25 -11.45
CA GLU A 19 -1.22 -4.47 -11.92
C GLU A 19 0.24 -4.54 -11.50
N ASP A 20 0.97 -3.44 -11.59
CA ASP A 20 2.42 -3.41 -11.36
C ASP A 20 2.79 -3.20 -9.89
N LEU A 21 2.08 -2.34 -9.17
CA LEU A 21 2.45 -1.90 -7.83
C LEU A 21 1.46 -2.28 -6.73
N GLY A 22 0.27 -2.75 -7.10
CA GLY A 22 -0.79 -3.02 -6.13
C GLY A 22 -1.25 -1.78 -5.39
N THR A 23 -1.29 -0.64 -6.08
CA THR A 23 -1.66 0.65 -5.51
C THR A 23 -2.63 1.39 -6.42
N VAL A 24 -3.44 2.22 -5.85
CA VAL A 24 -4.34 3.11 -6.59
C VAL A 24 -4.70 4.32 -5.74
N THR A 25 -4.84 5.47 -6.38
CA THR A 25 -5.36 6.67 -5.73
C THR A 25 -6.82 6.84 -6.14
N LEU A 26 -7.71 6.84 -5.16
CA LEU A 26 -9.15 6.87 -5.37
C LEU A 26 -9.74 8.18 -4.88
N ALA A 27 -10.63 8.75 -5.70
CA ALA A 27 -11.49 9.84 -5.29
C ALA A 27 -12.81 9.26 -4.75
N SER A 28 -13.16 9.60 -3.50
CA SER A 28 -14.41 9.19 -2.87
C SER A 28 -15.14 10.44 -2.40
N GLY A 29 -16.16 10.88 -3.17
CA GLY A 29 -16.78 12.16 -2.95
C GLY A 29 -15.79 13.30 -3.15
N GLU A 30 -15.59 14.11 -2.12
CA GLU A 30 -14.61 15.22 -2.12
C GLU A 30 -13.22 14.79 -1.62
N HIS A 31 -13.07 13.52 -1.21
CA HIS A 31 -11.84 13.02 -0.60
C HIS A 31 -11.04 12.18 -1.58
N VAL A 32 -9.72 12.30 -1.51
CA VAL A 32 -8.79 11.50 -2.31
C VAL A 32 -7.97 10.64 -1.36
N ILE A 33 -8.07 9.32 -1.53
CA ILE A 33 -7.43 8.32 -0.68
C ILE A 33 -6.44 7.51 -1.51
N HIS A 34 -5.22 7.38 -1.00
CA HIS A 34 -4.25 6.46 -1.59
C HIS A 34 -4.40 5.09 -0.96
N CYS A 35 -4.68 4.09 -1.80
CA CYS A 35 -4.80 2.70 -1.38
C CYS A 35 -3.57 1.92 -1.80
N LEU A 36 -2.95 1.25 -0.84
CA LEU A 36 -1.72 0.49 -0.99
C LEU A 36 -1.94 -0.93 -0.51
N THR A 37 -1.41 -1.92 -1.21
CA THR A 37 -1.51 -3.32 -0.80
C THR A 37 -0.15 -3.88 -0.41
N VAL A 38 -0.15 -4.73 0.63
CA VAL A 38 0.99 -5.56 1.03
C VAL A 38 0.49 -7.01 1.01
N ILE A 39 0.81 -7.71 -0.05
CA ILE A 39 0.30 -9.06 -0.32
C ILE A 39 1.47 -10.01 -0.56
N GLY A 40 1.39 -11.20 0.06
CA GLY A 40 2.42 -12.21 -0.04
C GLY A 40 3.64 -11.89 0.82
N GLN A 41 4.80 -12.38 0.44
CA GLN A 41 6.04 -12.18 1.19
C GLN A 41 6.55 -10.75 1.02
N ILE A 42 6.99 -10.14 2.11
CA ILE A 42 7.66 -8.83 2.06
C ILE A 42 9.09 -9.05 1.63
N GLU A 43 9.44 -8.53 0.46
CA GLU A 43 10.74 -8.66 -0.15
C GLU A 43 11.59 -7.43 0.16
N GLY A 44 12.78 -7.65 0.69
CA GLY A 44 13.72 -6.60 1.05
C GLY A 44 14.90 -6.53 0.10
N HIS A 45 16.10 -6.76 0.61
CA HIS A 45 17.32 -6.65 -0.19
C HIS A 45 17.62 -7.92 -1.02
N SER A 46 16.92 -9.01 -0.76
CA SER A 46 17.05 -10.25 -1.52
C SER A 46 15.73 -10.56 -2.21
N GLU A 47 15.82 -11.02 -3.45
CA GLU A 47 14.64 -11.44 -4.19
C GLU A 47 14.11 -12.77 -3.65
N ALA A 48 12.80 -12.89 -3.58
CA ALA A 48 12.15 -14.15 -3.24
C ALA A 48 12.27 -15.15 -4.39
N PRO A 49 12.13 -16.47 -4.13
CA PRO A 49 12.13 -17.46 -5.18
C PRO A 49 11.06 -17.19 -6.24
N GLN A 50 11.35 -17.57 -7.48
CA GLN A 50 10.39 -17.45 -8.58
C GLN A 50 9.09 -18.20 -8.26
N GLY A 51 7.97 -17.62 -8.70
CA GLY A 51 6.64 -18.17 -8.48
C GLY A 51 6.01 -17.77 -7.16
N GLN A 52 6.75 -17.12 -6.26
CA GLN A 52 6.18 -16.57 -5.04
C GLN A 52 5.60 -15.18 -5.28
N LYS A 53 4.43 -14.95 -4.70
CA LYS A 53 3.86 -13.59 -4.66
C LYS A 53 4.57 -12.77 -3.60
N THR A 54 4.99 -11.57 -3.96
CA THR A 54 5.76 -10.69 -3.08
C THR A 54 5.27 -9.26 -3.14
N THR A 55 5.60 -8.51 -2.09
CA THR A 55 5.54 -7.05 -2.08
C THR A 55 6.96 -6.54 -1.93
N LYS A 56 7.39 -5.72 -2.88
CA LYS A 56 8.75 -5.15 -2.90
C LYS A 56 8.76 -3.85 -2.12
N TYR A 57 9.55 -3.79 -1.03
CA TYR A 57 9.57 -2.59 -0.20
C TYR A 57 10.08 -1.36 -0.95
N GLU A 58 10.95 -1.53 -1.93
CA GLU A 58 11.43 -0.43 -2.78
C GLU A 58 10.34 0.17 -3.68
N HIS A 59 9.23 -0.55 -3.89
CA HIS A 59 8.04 -0.01 -4.58
C HIS A 59 7.08 0.68 -3.60
N VAL A 60 7.03 0.21 -2.37
CA VAL A 60 6.11 0.74 -1.35
C VAL A 60 6.61 2.06 -0.77
N ILE A 61 7.91 2.18 -0.54
CA ILE A 61 8.51 3.38 0.04
C ILE A 61 8.16 4.64 -0.75
N PRO A 62 8.37 4.71 -2.08
CA PRO A 62 8.00 5.89 -2.84
C PRO A 62 6.50 6.21 -2.79
N GLN A 63 5.66 5.17 -2.72
CA GLN A 63 4.21 5.35 -2.61
C GLN A 63 3.82 6.00 -1.28
N LEU A 64 4.47 5.60 -0.19
CA LEU A 64 4.24 6.19 1.12
C LEU A 64 4.72 7.64 1.18
N VAL A 65 5.87 7.93 0.59
CA VAL A 65 6.37 9.30 0.49
C VAL A 65 5.43 10.16 -0.34
N ALA A 66 4.95 9.65 -1.48
CA ALA A 66 3.99 10.37 -2.32
C ALA A 66 2.68 10.63 -1.57
N ALA A 67 2.17 9.64 -0.84
CA ALA A 67 0.95 9.80 -0.04
C ALA A 67 1.12 10.89 1.02
N GLN A 68 2.29 10.97 1.65
CA GLN A 68 2.59 12.00 2.66
C GLN A 68 2.70 13.39 2.04
N GLU A 69 3.40 13.51 0.92
CA GLU A 69 3.78 14.81 0.36
C GLU A 69 2.78 15.39 -0.64
N ASP A 70 1.96 14.57 -1.29
CA ASP A 70 0.99 15.06 -2.27
C ASP A 70 -0.20 15.72 -1.56
N PRO A 71 -0.37 17.05 -1.71
CA PRO A 71 -1.46 17.76 -1.01
C PRO A 71 -2.86 17.35 -1.47
N ARG A 72 -2.98 16.68 -2.61
CA ARG A 72 -4.26 16.16 -3.10
C ARG A 72 -4.71 14.91 -2.36
N ILE A 73 -3.76 14.14 -1.82
CA ILE A 73 -4.04 12.92 -1.07
C ILE A 73 -4.35 13.28 0.38
N GLU A 74 -5.55 12.94 0.83
CA GLU A 74 -6.04 13.28 2.17
C GLU A 74 -5.90 12.14 3.17
N GLY A 75 -5.74 10.90 2.71
CA GLY A 75 -5.64 9.75 3.58
C GLY A 75 -4.96 8.56 2.92
N LEU A 76 -4.56 7.61 3.76
CA LEU A 76 -3.87 6.39 3.37
C LEU A 76 -4.64 5.17 3.88
N LEU A 77 -4.89 4.21 3.00
CA LEU A 77 -5.44 2.90 3.35
C LEU A 77 -4.45 1.83 2.93
N VAL A 78 -4.01 1.00 3.87
CA VAL A 78 -3.11 -0.12 3.60
C VAL A 78 -3.86 -1.42 3.80
N LEU A 79 -3.98 -2.21 2.75
CA LEU A 79 -4.60 -3.54 2.77
C LEU A 79 -3.49 -4.58 2.93
N LEU A 80 -3.64 -5.45 3.91
CA LEU A 80 -2.62 -6.44 4.26
C LEU A 80 -3.17 -7.86 4.11
N ASN A 81 -2.44 -8.69 3.38
CA ASN A 81 -2.58 -10.14 3.41
C ASN A 81 -1.18 -10.73 3.19
N THR A 82 -0.41 -10.85 4.28
CA THR A 82 1.00 -11.20 4.22
C THR A 82 1.37 -12.29 5.20
N VAL A 83 2.31 -13.10 4.79
CA VAL A 83 2.96 -14.11 5.65
C VAL A 83 4.16 -13.53 6.42
N GLY A 84 4.48 -12.26 6.20
CA GLY A 84 5.69 -11.65 6.70
C GLY A 84 6.79 -11.64 5.63
N GLY A 85 8.02 -11.69 6.06
CA GLY A 85 9.18 -11.70 5.14
C GLY A 85 10.39 -11.01 5.75
N ASP A 86 11.03 -10.15 4.99
CA ASP A 86 12.23 -9.43 5.43
C ASP A 86 11.89 -8.50 6.61
N VAL A 87 12.60 -8.71 7.72
CA VAL A 87 12.32 -7.99 8.97
C VAL A 87 12.67 -6.51 8.86
N GLU A 88 13.83 -6.20 8.31
CA GLU A 88 14.25 -4.80 8.18
C GLU A 88 13.34 -4.01 7.24
N ALA A 89 12.96 -4.62 6.11
CA ALA A 89 12.02 -4.00 5.19
C ALA A 89 10.66 -3.79 5.84
N GLY A 90 10.14 -4.79 6.54
CA GLY A 90 8.87 -4.70 7.25
C GLY A 90 8.88 -3.61 8.33
N LEU A 91 9.95 -3.51 9.10
CA LEU A 91 10.09 -2.45 10.11
C LEU A 91 10.18 -1.07 9.47
N ALA A 92 10.92 -0.94 8.38
CA ALA A 92 11.02 0.33 7.66
C ALA A 92 9.65 0.79 7.15
N LEU A 93 8.87 -0.12 6.57
CA LEU A 93 7.52 0.17 6.12
C LEU A 93 6.59 0.56 7.28
N ALA A 94 6.67 -0.15 8.39
CA ALA A 94 5.86 0.15 9.57
C ALA A 94 6.18 1.55 10.12
N GLU A 95 7.44 1.91 10.20
CA GLU A 95 7.86 3.26 10.64
C GLU A 95 7.38 4.35 9.69
N LEU A 96 7.46 4.11 8.38
CA LEU A 96 6.97 5.07 7.40
C LEU A 96 5.46 5.26 7.49
N ILE A 97 4.69 4.18 7.62
CA ILE A 97 3.24 4.25 7.80
C ILE A 97 2.91 5.03 9.08
N ALA A 98 3.59 4.72 10.17
CA ALA A 98 3.39 5.42 11.45
C ALA A 98 3.71 6.91 11.37
N SER A 99 4.65 7.29 10.49
CA SER A 99 5.07 8.69 10.32
C SER A 99 4.14 9.52 9.45
N VAL A 100 3.21 8.91 8.73
CA VAL A 100 2.26 9.64 7.88
C VAL A 100 1.39 10.54 8.76
N SER A 101 1.41 11.84 8.47
CA SER A 101 0.66 12.84 9.25
C SER A 101 -0.84 12.88 8.93
N LYS A 102 -1.22 12.33 7.79
CA LYS A 102 -2.61 12.28 7.33
C LYS A 102 -3.37 11.13 7.98
N PRO A 103 -4.70 11.15 7.98
CA PRO A 103 -5.49 10.00 8.43
C PRO A 103 -5.05 8.73 7.71
N SER A 104 -4.85 7.68 8.49
CA SER A 104 -4.38 6.40 7.95
C SER A 104 -5.07 5.23 8.63
N ALA A 105 -5.27 4.16 7.87
CA ALA A 105 -5.85 2.92 8.36
C ALA A 105 -5.16 1.73 7.70
N THR A 106 -5.04 0.66 8.48
CA THR A 106 -4.69 -0.66 7.96
C THR A 106 -5.91 -1.58 8.04
N LEU A 107 -6.04 -2.45 7.07
CA LEU A 107 -7.07 -3.49 7.07
C LEU A 107 -6.42 -4.82 6.75
N VAL A 108 -6.45 -5.74 7.71
CA VAL A 108 -5.93 -7.10 7.54
C VAL A 108 -7.02 -7.98 6.96
N LEU A 109 -6.76 -8.50 5.76
CA LEU A 109 -7.63 -9.42 5.02
C LEU A 109 -6.91 -10.76 4.90
N GLY A 110 -7.35 -11.77 5.63
CA GLY A 110 -6.70 -13.08 5.65
C GLY A 110 -5.61 -13.15 6.70
N GLY A 111 -4.36 -12.83 6.36
CA GLY A 111 -3.24 -12.96 7.29
C GLY A 111 -2.40 -11.71 7.46
N GLY A 112 -1.92 -11.51 8.69
CA GLY A 112 -0.90 -10.53 9.01
C GLY A 112 0.10 -11.18 9.96
N HIS A 113 0.98 -12.04 9.42
CA HIS A 113 1.87 -12.88 10.22
C HIS A 113 3.27 -12.31 10.34
N SER A 114 3.97 -12.69 11.42
CA SER A 114 5.37 -12.34 11.65
C SER A 114 5.57 -10.82 11.57
N ILE A 115 6.45 -10.33 10.71
CA ILE A 115 6.71 -8.90 10.55
C ILE A 115 5.51 -8.14 9.96
N GLY A 116 4.48 -8.84 9.48
CA GLY A 116 3.20 -8.25 9.12
C GLY A 116 2.44 -7.68 10.32
N ILE A 117 2.73 -8.15 11.54
CA ILE A 117 2.05 -7.66 12.76
C ILE A 117 2.36 -6.19 13.05
N PRO A 118 3.62 -5.75 13.10
CA PRO A 118 3.92 -4.32 13.24
C PRO A 118 3.29 -3.47 12.14
N LEU A 119 3.25 -3.98 10.90
CA LEU A 119 2.58 -3.28 9.80
C LEU A 119 1.08 -3.11 10.08
N ALA A 120 0.43 -4.16 10.55
CA ALA A 120 -1.00 -4.14 10.82
C ALA A 120 -1.40 -3.08 11.86
N VAL A 121 -0.52 -2.75 12.79
CA VAL A 121 -0.79 -1.79 13.86
C VAL A 121 -0.07 -0.45 13.69
N SER A 122 0.55 -0.21 12.55
CA SER A 122 1.37 0.99 12.32
C SER A 122 0.57 2.24 11.98
N ALA A 123 -0.62 2.10 11.40
CA ALA A 123 -1.47 3.23 11.06
C ALA A 123 -2.21 3.77 12.30
N ARG A 124 -2.86 4.91 12.13
CA ARG A 124 -3.65 5.51 13.21
C ARG A 124 -4.82 4.64 13.64
N ARG A 125 -5.39 3.89 12.71
CA ARG A 125 -6.45 2.91 12.99
C ARG A 125 -6.12 1.59 12.33
N SER A 126 -6.45 0.50 13.02
CA SER A 126 -6.21 -0.84 12.54
C SER A 126 -7.52 -1.64 12.57
N PHE A 127 -7.77 -2.34 11.49
CA PHE A 127 -8.95 -3.18 11.34
C PHE A 127 -8.53 -4.59 10.91
N ILE A 128 -9.27 -5.56 11.35
CA ILE A 128 -9.11 -6.96 10.95
C ILE A 128 -10.48 -7.54 10.68
N VAL A 129 -10.60 -8.32 9.61
CA VAL A 129 -11.84 -9.03 9.30
C VAL A 129 -11.98 -10.25 10.22
N PRO A 130 -13.24 -10.70 10.51
CA PRO A 130 -13.46 -11.76 11.48
C PRO A 130 -13.01 -13.16 11.08
N THR A 131 -12.51 -13.35 9.87
CA THR A 131 -12.10 -14.68 9.38
C THR A 131 -10.60 -14.88 9.45
#